data_bf16d0e0e5c2b47c774f6c8a5b5837b2
#
_entry.id   bf16d0e0e5c2b47c774f6c8a5b5837b2
#
_cell.length_a   1.000
_cell.length_b   1.000
_cell.length_c   1.000
_cell.angle_alpha   90.00
_cell.angle_beta   90.00
_cell.angle_gamma   90.00
#
_symmetry.space_group_name_H-M   'P 1'
#
loop_
_entity.id
_entity.type
_entity.pdbx_description
1 polymer ?
#
loop_
_entity_poly.entity_id
_entity_poly.type
_entity_poly.pdbx_seq_one_letter_code
_entity_poly.pdbx_strand_id
1 'polypeptide(L)'
;ETYGKDSVDYTKEFAGKMVERLVDELSRQGYHLLIEGTLRTTQVPRKTALLLKLRGYQVSLALIATKPELSYLSTLIRYEELYAIVPSQARATSKEYHDGIVAHLADNLRELENDQLFDQIQIYQK
;
A
#
# COMPACT_ATOMS: atom_id res chain seq x y z
N GLU A 1 14.20 -15.20 9.63
CA GLU A 1 15.66 -14.94 9.68
C GLU A 1 16.41 -15.47 8.44
N THR A 2 15.90 -16.52 7.76
CA THR A 2 16.57 -17.18 6.61
C THR A 2 16.71 -16.26 5.40
N TYR A 3 15.81 -15.31 5.20
CA TYR A 3 15.72 -14.51 3.97
C TYR A 3 16.27 -13.08 4.11
N GLY A 4 16.49 -12.58 5.32
CA GLY A 4 17.08 -11.26 5.58
C GLY A 4 16.39 -10.13 4.82
N LYS A 5 17.17 -9.25 4.17
CA LYS A 5 16.68 -8.09 3.40
C LYS A 5 15.77 -8.46 2.22
N ASP A 6 15.91 -9.66 1.69
CA ASP A 6 15.14 -10.17 0.54
C ASP A 6 13.84 -10.88 0.97
N SER A 7 13.54 -10.90 2.27
CA SER A 7 12.37 -11.58 2.82
C SER A 7 11.04 -11.12 2.19
N VAL A 8 10.97 -9.87 1.76
CA VAL A 8 9.78 -9.32 1.09
C VAL A 8 9.46 -10.05 -0.21
N ASP A 9 10.48 -10.41 -1.01
CA ASP A 9 10.27 -11.08 -2.28
C ASP A 9 9.75 -12.50 -2.10
N TYR A 10 10.14 -13.18 -1.03
CA TYR A 10 9.69 -14.53 -0.71
C TYR A 10 8.31 -14.58 -0.03
N THR A 11 7.94 -13.54 0.71
CA THR A 11 6.74 -13.55 1.56
C THR A 11 5.61 -12.65 1.06
N LYS A 12 5.82 -11.83 0.03
CA LYS A 12 4.86 -10.82 -0.44
C LYS A 12 3.51 -11.41 -0.85
N GLU A 13 3.50 -12.56 -1.52
CA GLU A 13 2.26 -13.21 -1.94
C GLU A 13 1.46 -13.71 -0.72
N PHE A 14 2.15 -14.33 0.23
CA PHE A 14 1.53 -14.78 1.47
C PHE A 14 0.98 -13.61 2.27
N ALA A 15 1.76 -12.53 2.42
CA ALA A 15 1.34 -11.33 3.12
C ALA A 15 0.10 -10.69 2.46
N GLY A 16 0.06 -10.63 1.13
CA GLY A 16 -1.10 -10.13 0.38
C GLY A 16 -2.36 -10.95 0.66
N LYS A 17 -2.26 -12.27 0.62
CA LYS A 17 -3.38 -13.18 0.94
C LYS A 17 -3.85 -13.04 2.39
N MET A 18 -2.93 -12.85 3.32
CA MET A 18 -3.28 -12.62 4.74
C MET A 18 -4.04 -11.31 4.93
N VAL A 19 -3.62 -10.22 4.26
CA VAL A 19 -4.32 -8.94 4.30
C VAL A 19 -5.73 -9.07 3.71
N GLU A 20 -5.88 -9.73 2.57
CA GLU A 20 -7.20 -9.97 1.98
C GLU A 20 -8.14 -10.72 2.93
N ARG A 21 -7.64 -11.77 3.60
CA ARG A 21 -8.43 -12.52 4.59
C ARG A 21 -8.79 -11.70 5.82
N LEU A 22 -7.88 -10.88 6.31
CA LEU A 22 -8.15 -9.97 7.43
C LEU A 22 -9.21 -8.94 7.06
N VAL A 23 -9.12 -8.32 5.89
CA VAL A 23 -10.13 -7.37 5.40
C VAL A 23 -11.50 -8.06 5.27
N ASP A 24 -11.53 -9.25 4.70
CA ASP A 24 -12.76 -10.04 4.56
C ASP A 24 -13.41 -10.32 5.93
N GLU A 25 -12.65 -10.86 6.85
CA GLU A 25 -13.16 -11.25 8.18
C GLU A 25 -13.57 -10.04 9.03
N LEU A 26 -12.70 -9.04 9.13
CA LEU A 26 -12.98 -7.85 9.95
C LEU A 26 -14.14 -7.02 9.39
N SER A 27 -14.29 -6.96 8.06
CA SER A 27 -15.42 -6.26 7.46
C SER A 27 -16.75 -7.01 7.64
N ARG A 28 -16.76 -8.34 7.74
CA ARG A 28 -17.95 -9.10 8.14
C ARG A 28 -18.41 -8.76 9.55
N GLN A 29 -17.47 -8.48 10.42
CA GLN A 29 -17.74 -8.13 11.82
C GLN A 29 -18.04 -6.64 12.03
N GLY A 30 -17.99 -5.82 10.98
CA GLY A 30 -18.34 -4.41 11.02
C GLY A 30 -17.27 -3.48 11.61
N TYR A 31 -16.02 -3.91 11.68
CA TYR A 31 -14.93 -3.06 12.17
C TYR A 31 -14.61 -1.91 11.19
N HIS A 32 -14.25 -0.75 11.73
CA HIS A 32 -13.61 0.30 10.95
C HIS A 32 -12.22 -0.14 10.51
N LEU A 33 -11.88 0.09 9.25
CA LEU A 33 -10.63 -0.39 8.66
C LEU A 33 -9.82 0.77 8.11
N LEU A 34 -8.52 0.76 8.38
CA LEU A 34 -7.51 1.55 7.70
C LEU A 34 -6.58 0.59 6.97
N ILE A 35 -6.55 0.67 5.64
CA ILE A 35 -5.77 -0.24 4.80
C ILE A 35 -4.69 0.57 4.10
N GLU A 36 -3.43 0.28 4.38
CA GLU A 36 -2.29 0.92 3.74
C GLU A 36 -1.84 0.14 2.51
N GLY A 37 -1.43 0.86 1.48
CA GLY A 37 -0.91 0.30 0.25
C GLY A 37 -0.12 1.33 -0.55
N THR A 38 0.55 0.88 -1.61
CA THR A 38 1.40 1.73 -2.45
C THR A 38 0.70 2.26 -3.69
N LEU A 39 -0.52 1.84 -3.95
CA LEU A 39 -1.24 2.13 -5.19
C LEU A 39 -0.46 1.73 -6.47
N ARG A 40 0.33 0.67 -6.37
CA ARG A 40 1.12 0.15 -7.49
C ARG A 40 0.24 -0.31 -8.66
N THR A 41 -0.93 -0.84 -8.35
CA THR A 41 -1.95 -1.26 -9.33
C THR A 41 -3.31 -0.79 -8.87
N THR A 42 -4.27 -0.73 -9.80
CA THR A 42 -5.66 -0.36 -9.50
C THR A 42 -6.53 -1.55 -9.10
N GLN A 43 -6.09 -2.77 -9.40
CA GLN A 43 -6.89 -3.99 -9.19
C GLN A 43 -7.19 -4.26 -7.71
N VAL A 44 -6.17 -4.19 -6.85
CA VAL A 44 -6.31 -4.49 -5.42
C VAL A 44 -7.23 -3.48 -4.73
N PRO A 45 -6.99 -2.16 -4.81
CA PRO A 45 -7.88 -1.18 -4.20
C PRO A 45 -9.30 -1.21 -4.79
N ARG A 46 -9.46 -1.48 -6.09
CA ARG A 46 -10.76 -1.65 -6.72
C ARG A 46 -11.53 -2.82 -6.14
N LYS A 47 -10.92 -4.01 -6.08
CA LYS A 47 -11.52 -5.22 -5.50
C LYS A 47 -11.92 -5.00 -4.04
N THR A 48 -11.04 -4.40 -3.26
CA THR A 48 -11.27 -4.10 -1.84
C THR A 48 -12.42 -3.10 -1.66
N ALA A 49 -12.44 -2.02 -2.43
CA ALA A 49 -13.51 -1.03 -2.38
C ALA A 49 -14.87 -1.63 -2.75
N LEU A 50 -14.94 -2.44 -3.80
CA LEU A 50 -16.18 -3.13 -4.19
C LEU A 50 -16.68 -4.05 -3.07
N LEU A 51 -15.82 -4.86 -2.48
CA LEU A 51 -16.18 -5.74 -1.38
C LEU A 51 -16.76 -4.96 -0.19
N LEU A 52 -16.08 -3.90 0.20
CA LEU A 52 -16.48 -3.08 1.35
C LEU A 52 -17.81 -2.34 1.07
N LYS A 53 -17.99 -1.80 -0.12
CA LYS A 53 -19.25 -1.14 -0.51
C LYS A 53 -20.42 -2.12 -0.51
N LEU A 54 -20.24 -3.35 -1.00
CA LEU A 54 -21.26 -4.40 -0.93
C LEU A 54 -21.66 -4.74 0.51
N ARG A 55 -20.77 -4.50 1.46
CA ARG A 55 -21.04 -4.69 2.91
C ARG A 55 -21.55 -3.43 3.61
N GLY A 56 -21.86 -2.37 2.87
CA GLY A 56 -22.42 -1.13 3.41
C GLY A 56 -21.40 -0.14 3.97
N TYR A 57 -20.11 -0.31 3.68
CA TYR A 57 -19.07 0.63 4.11
C TYR A 57 -19.08 1.90 3.25
N GLN A 58 -18.80 3.02 3.89
CA GLN A 58 -18.26 4.20 3.21
C GLN A 58 -16.77 3.99 3.00
N VAL A 59 -16.31 4.13 1.76
CA VAL A 59 -14.91 3.86 1.39
C VAL A 59 -14.28 5.13 0.86
N SER A 60 -13.22 5.59 1.53
CA SER A 60 -12.46 6.77 1.14
C SER A 60 -11.04 6.37 0.77
N LEU A 61 -10.47 7.06 -0.21
CA LEU A 61 -9.07 6.94 -0.61
C LEU A 61 -8.30 8.18 -0.18
N ALA A 62 -7.23 7.99 0.58
CA ALA A 62 -6.30 9.04 0.94
C ALA A 62 -4.94 8.79 0.29
N LEU A 63 -4.46 9.72 -0.51
CA LEU A 63 -3.16 9.69 -1.14
C LEU A 63 -2.21 10.70 -0.49
N ILE A 64 -1.02 10.26 -0.13
CA ILE A 64 0.05 11.14 0.34
C ILE A 64 0.97 11.44 -0.82
N ALA A 65 0.92 12.67 -1.33
CA ALA A 65 1.79 13.15 -2.40
C ALA A 65 3.12 13.62 -1.82
N THR A 66 4.21 12.96 -2.23
CA THR A 66 5.58 13.31 -1.84
C THR A 66 6.44 13.41 -3.09
N LYS A 67 7.40 14.34 -3.11
CA LYS A 67 8.37 14.41 -4.22
C LYS A 67 9.10 13.06 -4.34
N PRO A 68 9.28 12.52 -5.55
CA PRO A 68 9.89 11.20 -5.76
C PRO A 68 11.23 11.03 -5.07
N GLU A 69 12.08 12.05 -5.13
CA GLU A 69 13.42 12.04 -4.53
C GLU A 69 13.35 11.92 -3.00
N LEU A 70 12.44 12.67 -2.38
CA LEU A 70 12.22 12.60 -0.93
C LEU A 70 11.60 11.28 -0.51
N SER A 71 10.68 10.76 -1.32
CA SER A 71 10.07 9.45 -1.09
C SER A 71 11.13 8.36 -1.11
N TYR A 72 12.00 8.33 -2.12
CA TYR A 72 13.07 7.35 -2.21
C TYR A 72 14.09 7.49 -1.07
N LEU A 73 14.55 8.71 -0.79
CA LEU A 73 15.46 8.99 0.33
C LEU A 73 14.89 8.49 1.66
N SER A 74 13.59 8.68 1.89
CA SER A 74 12.92 8.18 3.10
C SER A 74 12.98 6.65 3.22
N THR A 75 12.95 5.92 2.10
CA THR A 75 13.11 4.46 2.14
C THR A 75 14.51 4.04 2.56
N LEU A 76 15.52 4.77 2.11
CA LEU A 76 16.92 4.52 2.46
C LEU A 76 17.18 4.82 3.93
N ILE A 77 16.73 5.97 4.42
CA ILE A 77 16.86 6.37 5.84
C ILE A 77 16.21 5.32 6.74
N ARG A 78 14.98 4.93 6.43
CA ARG A 78 14.26 3.92 7.22
C ARG A 78 14.98 2.57 7.21
N TYR A 79 15.59 2.18 6.09
CA TYR A 79 16.38 0.96 6.02
C TYR A 79 17.59 1.04 6.95
N GLU A 80 18.37 2.13 6.87
CA GLU A 80 19.58 2.32 7.69
C GLU A 80 19.25 2.39 9.20
N GLU A 81 18.22 3.14 9.57
CA GLU A 81 17.76 3.23 10.96
C GLU A 81 17.36 1.86 11.51
N LEU A 82 16.58 1.11 10.75
CA LEU A 82 16.13 -0.22 11.19
C LEU A 82 17.29 -1.22 11.20
N TYR A 83 18.20 -1.14 10.24
CA TYR A 83 19.38 -1.98 10.17
C TYR A 83 20.31 -1.76 11.38
N ALA A 84 20.45 -0.51 11.84
CA ALA A 84 21.23 -0.18 13.03
C ALA A 84 20.65 -0.78 14.33
N ILE A 85 19.33 -0.98 14.37
CA ILE A 85 18.65 -1.48 15.59
C ILE A 85 18.44 -3.01 15.50
N VAL A 86 17.83 -3.47 14.41
CA VAL A 86 17.48 -4.89 14.18
C VAL A 86 17.78 -5.28 12.74
N PRO A 87 19.04 -5.64 12.40
CA PRO A 87 19.45 -5.94 11.04
C PRO A 87 18.58 -6.99 10.34
N SER A 88 18.10 -7.99 11.07
CA SER A 88 17.28 -9.08 10.53
C SER A 88 15.87 -8.63 10.08
N GLN A 89 15.41 -7.46 10.52
CA GLN A 89 14.11 -6.90 10.16
C GLN A 89 14.20 -5.76 9.15
N ALA A 90 15.41 -5.27 8.85
CA ALA A 90 15.61 -4.21 7.89
C ALA A 90 15.24 -4.70 6.47
N ARG A 91 14.38 -3.92 5.79
CA ARG A 91 13.88 -4.23 4.45
C ARG A 91 14.27 -3.12 3.49
N ALA A 92 15.00 -3.48 2.46
CA ALA A 92 15.38 -2.56 1.40
C ALA A 92 14.26 -2.42 0.36
N THR A 93 14.07 -1.22 -0.14
CA THR A 93 13.22 -0.95 -1.31
C THR A 93 14.14 -0.69 -2.51
N SER A 94 14.03 -1.48 -3.56
CA SER A 94 14.83 -1.25 -4.77
C SER A 94 14.37 0.04 -5.46
N LYS A 95 15.32 0.71 -6.12
CA LYS A 95 15.03 1.95 -6.85
C LYS A 95 14.05 1.67 -7.99
N GLU A 96 14.22 0.58 -8.71
CA GLU A 96 13.36 0.17 -9.82
C GLU A 96 11.91 -0.03 -9.36
N TYR A 97 11.74 -0.67 -8.21
CA TYR A 97 10.40 -0.88 -7.63
C TYR A 97 9.74 0.45 -7.24
N HIS A 98 10.49 1.33 -6.58
CA HIS A 98 10.02 2.67 -6.21
C HIS A 98 9.65 3.50 -7.43
N ASP A 99 10.55 3.59 -8.40
CA ASP A 99 10.35 4.39 -9.61
C ASP A 99 9.18 3.87 -10.45
N GLY A 100 8.99 2.56 -10.50
CA GLY A 100 7.85 1.94 -11.17
C GLY A 100 6.50 2.33 -10.53
N ILE A 101 6.44 2.42 -9.21
CA ILE A 101 5.24 2.91 -8.52
C ILE A 101 4.99 4.39 -8.85
N VAL A 102 6.02 5.21 -8.71
CA VAL A 102 5.92 6.67 -8.95
C VAL A 102 5.47 6.97 -10.37
N ALA A 103 6.01 6.26 -11.35
CA ALA A 103 5.67 6.46 -12.77
C ALA A 103 4.18 6.25 -13.08
N HIS A 104 3.52 5.35 -12.36
CA HIS A 104 2.12 4.99 -12.62
C HIS A 104 1.12 5.55 -11.60
N LEU A 105 1.59 6.19 -10.54
CA LEU A 105 0.75 6.61 -9.42
C LEU A 105 -0.39 7.55 -9.85
N ALA A 106 -0.07 8.55 -10.66
CA ALA A 106 -1.06 9.53 -11.12
C ALA A 106 -2.10 8.91 -12.05
N ASP A 107 -1.69 8.01 -12.94
CA ASP A 107 -2.59 7.32 -13.86
C ASP A 107 -3.48 6.32 -13.12
N ASN A 108 -2.92 5.58 -12.18
CA ASN A 108 -3.69 4.68 -11.32
C ASN A 108 -4.72 5.44 -10.47
N LEU A 109 -4.35 6.59 -9.92
CA LEU A 109 -5.29 7.43 -9.18
C LEU A 109 -6.43 7.92 -10.06
N ARG A 110 -6.12 8.41 -11.28
CA ARG A 110 -7.11 8.88 -12.25
C ARG A 110 -8.06 7.76 -12.67
N GLU A 111 -7.55 6.55 -12.87
CA GLU A 111 -8.36 5.37 -13.17
C GLU A 111 -9.34 5.07 -12.04
N LEU A 112 -8.88 5.06 -10.80
CA LEU A 112 -9.75 4.82 -9.63
C LEU A 112 -10.77 5.94 -9.41
N GLU A 113 -10.42 7.19 -9.72
CA GLU A 113 -11.35 8.30 -9.68
C GLU A 113 -12.48 8.11 -10.72
N ASN A 114 -12.14 7.72 -11.94
CA ASN A 114 -13.09 7.44 -13.01
C ASN A 114 -14.03 6.28 -12.70
N ASP A 115 -13.59 5.30 -11.92
CA ASP A 115 -14.42 4.17 -11.47
C ASP A 115 -15.56 4.59 -10.53
N GLN A 116 -15.47 5.75 -9.91
CA GLN A 116 -16.47 6.31 -8.97
C GLN A 116 -16.80 5.34 -7.80
N LEU A 117 -15.84 4.53 -7.39
CA LEU A 117 -16.02 3.55 -6.32
C LEU A 117 -15.82 4.15 -4.93
N PHE A 118 -15.02 5.19 -4.81
CA PHE A 118 -14.73 5.83 -3.54
C PHE A 118 -15.72 6.96 -3.27
N ASP A 119 -16.22 7.02 -2.05
CA ASP A 119 -17.12 8.10 -1.63
C ASP A 119 -16.38 9.43 -1.52
N GLN A 120 -15.06 9.37 -1.27
CA GLN A 120 -14.18 10.53 -1.21
C GLN A 120 -12.76 10.14 -1.62
N ILE A 121 -12.09 11.01 -2.38
CA ILE A 121 -10.67 10.93 -2.67
C ILE A 121 -10.00 12.19 -2.14
N GLN A 122 -9.01 12.04 -1.28
CA GLN A 122 -8.25 13.14 -0.69
C GLN A 122 -6.77 13.00 -1.01
N ILE A 123 -6.13 14.10 -1.37
CA ILE A 123 -4.70 14.15 -1.63
C ILE A 123 -4.05 15.07 -0.60
N TYR A 124 -3.10 14.53 0.15
CA TYR A 124 -2.33 15.25 1.15
C TYR A 124 -0.90 15.46 0.64
N GLN A 125 -0.39 16.65 0.77
CA GLN A 125 1.00 16.96 0.45
C GLN A 125 1.86 16.76 1.71
N LYS A 126 2.96 16.06 1.53
CA LYS A 126 3.97 15.90 2.57
C LYS A 126 5.19 16.77 2.28
#